data_a7f82faf496aaa03808fcc2ff3b58d87
#
_entry.id   a7f82faf496aaa03808fcc2ff3b58d87
#
_cell.length_a   1.000
_cell.length_b   1.000
_cell.length_c   1.000
_cell.angle_alpha   90.00
_cell.angle_beta   90.00
_cell.angle_gamma   90.00
#
_symmetry.space_group_name_H-M   'P 1'
#
loop_
_entity.id
_entity.type
_entity.pdbx_description
1 polymer ?
#
loop_
_entity_poly.entity_id
_entity_poly.type
_entity_poly.pdbx_seq_one_letter_code
_entity_poly.pdbx_strand_id
1 'polypeptide(L)'
;MHLPRLPFSACLLAALIGCNAAAAEPPATTNAAPATDSLRTITADLRTEAGPMNRMHDFCVGAGRANEGLRADWQRQLRFVREQCGFRYIRFHGLFCDDMGVYQEDRQGQPVYNWQYIDELFDFIHGIGMKPFVELGFMPGWMASGSQTIFWWRGNVTPPKDYAKWEAFVATFVRHVTERYGSDEVKTWYFEVWNEPNLDGFWMGNPEKKSYEEWSPGARAEYFKLYAASARGVKSVDAAYRVGGPATAGEAWIEATLAFCTEQKAPLDFVTTHSYATMSGYLDETGTAGTVISPDRNAITSGVKNVRGKIERSPYAGAELHYTEWSASYTPADPIHDSYHSAAFILDKMKNIGTAATSMSYWTFTDIFEESGPRMTPFHGGFGLLNYQDLPKPSFYAYQFLNRLGDTELKSSDAASFVCRNDAGGVQALFWDFTITHPGPSVINQVFYAQDQPAKPAQTAELALSGVKKGNYRLVVTKVGYQTNDVQSAWRAMGSPAQLTKAQVATLRQACSGEPVLDEKVRIGTDGRFTRRFPMRENDVYFVELIPAQKK
;
A
#
# COMPACT_ATOMS: atom_id res chain seq x y z
N MET A 1 -4.51 48.17 15.39
CA MET A 1 -4.10 47.91 16.77
C MET A 1 -2.74 47.24 16.75
N HIS A 2 -1.73 47.96 17.28
CA HIS A 2 -0.33 47.55 17.28
C HIS A 2 -0.07 46.54 18.41
N LEU A 3 0.62 45.47 18.11
CA LEU A 3 1.25 44.58 19.11
C LEU A 3 2.75 44.86 19.14
N PRO A 4 3.39 44.92 20.33
CA PRO A 4 4.79 45.29 20.45
C PRO A 4 5.74 44.09 20.25
N ARG A 5 6.85 44.38 19.57
CA ARG A 5 8.01 43.48 19.47
C ARG A 5 8.86 43.58 20.74
N LEU A 6 9.25 42.44 21.32
CA LEU A 6 10.27 42.33 22.36
C LEU A 6 11.61 41.92 21.75
N PRO A 7 12.76 42.43 22.22
CA PRO A 7 14.07 42.12 21.65
C PRO A 7 14.71 40.90 22.35
N PHE A 8 15.35 40.06 21.55
CA PHE A 8 16.27 39.05 22.02
C PHE A 8 17.64 39.67 22.29
N SER A 9 18.12 39.61 23.53
CA SER A 9 19.49 39.88 23.91
C SER A 9 20.35 38.63 23.85
N ALA A 10 21.40 38.68 23.05
CA ALA A 10 22.46 37.68 23.02
C ALA A 10 23.44 37.91 24.18
N CYS A 11 23.71 36.89 24.98
CA CYS A 11 24.88 36.85 25.85
C CYS A 11 25.85 35.80 25.33
N LEU A 12 26.96 36.32 24.77
CA LEU A 12 28.18 35.55 24.51
C LEU A 12 28.95 35.45 25.82
N LEU A 13 29.29 34.21 26.27
CA LEU A 13 30.31 33.96 27.29
C LEU A 13 31.35 33.02 26.69
N ALA A 14 32.50 33.56 26.36
CA ALA A 14 33.69 32.78 25.97
C ALA A 14 34.43 32.35 27.22
N ALA A 15 34.64 31.07 27.42
CA ALA A 15 35.59 30.51 28.36
C ALA A 15 36.69 29.78 27.59
N LEU A 16 37.89 30.40 27.59
CA LEU A 16 39.15 29.79 27.15
C LEU A 16 39.65 28.87 28.25
N ILE A 17 39.69 27.57 27.99
CA ILE A 17 40.51 26.64 28.76
C ILE A 17 41.45 25.93 27.78
N GLY A 18 42.72 26.27 27.87
CA GLY A 18 43.77 25.56 27.15
C GLY A 18 44.00 24.18 27.76
N CYS A 19 44.04 23.16 26.94
CA CYS A 19 44.60 21.86 27.29
C CYS A 19 45.53 21.39 26.16
N ASN A 20 46.73 21.01 26.58
CA ASN A 20 47.81 20.46 25.77
C ASN A 20 47.35 19.27 24.95
N ALA A 21 47.59 19.33 23.66
CA ALA A 21 47.42 18.20 22.75
C ALA A 21 48.63 17.27 22.89
N ALA A 22 48.42 16.11 23.50
CA ALA A 22 49.24 14.93 23.24
C ALA A 22 48.74 14.28 21.96
N ALA A 23 49.60 14.15 20.97
CA ALA A 23 49.30 13.49 19.71
C ALA A 23 49.03 12.00 19.99
N ALA A 24 47.77 11.59 19.82
CA ALA A 24 47.39 10.19 19.77
C ALA A 24 47.60 9.68 18.33
N GLU A 25 48.33 8.59 18.19
CA GLU A 25 48.49 7.85 16.95
C GLU A 25 47.08 7.45 16.40
N PRO A 26 46.88 7.49 15.07
CA PRO A 26 45.63 7.04 14.48
C PRO A 26 45.42 5.54 14.77
N PRO A 27 44.20 5.11 15.11
CA PRO A 27 43.94 3.68 15.32
C PRO A 27 44.19 2.94 14.00
N ALA A 28 44.94 1.83 14.13
CA ALA A 28 45.21 0.92 13.04
C ALA A 28 43.89 0.56 12.32
N THR A 29 43.85 0.77 10.99
CA THR A 29 42.81 0.27 10.13
C THR A 29 42.74 -1.25 10.28
N THR A 30 41.79 -1.74 11.05
CA THR A 30 41.41 -3.14 11.01
C THR A 30 40.86 -3.39 9.62
N ASN A 31 41.63 -4.04 8.76
CA ASN A 31 41.16 -4.67 7.57
C ASN A 31 39.98 -5.58 7.95
N ALA A 32 38.77 -5.15 7.70
CA ALA A 32 37.62 -6.02 7.76
C ALA A 32 37.91 -7.19 6.81
N ALA A 33 37.94 -8.40 7.35
CA ALA A 33 38.06 -9.61 6.54
C ALA A 33 37.04 -9.54 5.40
N PRO A 34 37.37 -9.95 4.16
CA PRO A 34 36.43 -9.98 3.08
C PRO A 34 35.25 -10.85 3.53
N ALA A 35 34.03 -10.34 3.35
CA ALA A 35 32.80 -11.09 3.60
C ALA A 35 32.97 -12.47 2.95
N THR A 36 32.80 -13.52 3.76
CA THR A 36 32.84 -14.90 3.27
C THR A 36 31.98 -15.00 2.04
N ASP A 37 32.52 -15.53 0.95
CA ASP A 37 31.90 -15.69 -0.38
C ASP A 37 30.79 -16.74 -0.30
N SER A 38 29.83 -16.54 0.62
CA SER A 38 28.71 -17.44 0.86
C SER A 38 27.69 -17.20 -0.25
N LEU A 39 27.56 -18.21 -1.12
CA LEU A 39 26.66 -18.22 -2.24
C LEU A 39 25.24 -18.56 -1.79
N ARG A 40 24.26 -17.70 -2.08
CA ARG A 40 22.83 -17.98 -1.90
C ARG A 40 22.34 -18.69 -3.17
N THR A 41 21.96 -19.95 -3.07
CA THR A 41 21.53 -20.75 -4.23
C THR A 41 20.01 -20.81 -4.30
N ILE A 42 19.45 -20.37 -5.42
CA ILE A 42 18.02 -20.42 -5.76
C ILE A 42 17.84 -21.53 -6.80
N THR A 43 17.28 -22.67 -6.40
CA THR A 43 17.07 -23.79 -7.32
C THR A 43 15.59 -23.97 -7.62
N ALA A 44 15.26 -24.30 -8.88
CA ALA A 44 13.95 -24.75 -9.28
C ALA A 44 14.04 -25.77 -10.44
N ASP A 45 13.22 -26.81 -10.40
CA ASP A 45 13.01 -27.74 -11.51
C ASP A 45 11.69 -27.40 -12.20
N LEU A 46 11.70 -27.12 -13.48
CA LEU A 46 10.52 -26.72 -14.25
C LEU A 46 9.43 -27.79 -14.30
N ARG A 47 9.77 -29.03 -13.92
CA ARG A 47 8.83 -30.15 -13.81
C ARG A 47 8.18 -30.27 -12.44
N THR A 48 8.62 -29.49 -11.46
CA THR A 48 8.15 -29.57 -10.07
C THR A 48 7.38 -28.32 -9.71
N GLU A 49 6.06 -28.39 -9.90
CA GLU A 49 5.14 -27.28 -9.62
C GLU A 49 4.86 -27.17 -8.12
N ALA A 50 4.73 -25.93 -7.64
CA ALA A 50 4.15 -25.62 -6.33
C ALA A 50 2.62 -25.46 -6.44
N GLY A 51 2.14 -24.96 -7.57
CA GLY A 51 0.73 -24.75 -7.87
C GLY A 51 0.50 -23.49 -8.71
N PRO A 52 -0.75 -23.02 -8.81
CA PRO A 52 -1.05 -21.72 -9.41
C PRO A 52 -0.37 -20.59 -8.64
N MET A 53 0.13 -19.60 -9.37
CA MET A 53 0.68 -18.39 -8.74
C MET A 53 -0.42 -17.66 -7.96
N ASN A 54 -0.14 -17.36 -6.69
CA ASN A 54 -1.08 -16.60 -5.87
C ASN A 54 -1.18 -15.15 -6.36
N ARG A 55 -2.39 -14.75 -6.77
CA ARG A 55 -2.72 -13.42 -7.31
C ARG A 55 -3.28 -12.46 -6.26
N MET A 56 -2.97 -12.65 -4.97
CA MET A 56 -3.37 -11.75 -3.89
C MET A 56 -2.90 -10.31 -4.12
N HIS A 57 -1.72 -10.14 -4.72
CA HIS A 57 -1.05 -8.86 -4.94
C HIS A 57 -1.74 -7.95 -5.96
N ASP A 58 -2.47 -8.51 -6.93
CA ASP A 58 -3.16 -7.76 -7.98
C ASP A 58 -4.65 -7.53 -7.68
N PHE A 59 -5.12 -7.94 -6.51
CA PHE A 59 -6.56 -7.88 -6.20
C PHE A 59 -7.05 -6.44 -6.09
N CYS A 60 -6.46 -5.64 -5.20
CA CYS A 60 -6.90 -4.28 -4.91
C CYS A 60 -5.72 -3.34 -4.66
N VAL A 61 -5.89 -2.07 -4.97
CA VAL A 61 -4.97 -0.98 -4.63
C VAL A 61 -5.74 0.18 -4.00
N GLY A 62 -5.10 0.91 -3.09
CA GLY A 62 -5.66 2.08 -2.44
C GLY A 62 -5.45 3.37 -3.23
N ALA A 63 -6.30 4.36 -2.95
CA ALA A 63 -6.16 5.76 -3.36
C ALA A 63 -6.65 6.67 -2.23
N GLY A 64 -6.37 7.98 -2.30
CA GLY A 64 -6.75 8.90 -1.24
C GLY A 64 -8.26 9.06 -1.12
N ARG A 65 -8.91 9.75 -2.05
CA ARG A 65 -10.35 10.01 -1.99
C ARG A 65 -11.03 10.02 -3.36
N ALA A 66 -12.36 9.87 -3.35
CA ALA A 66 -13.19 9.83 -4.55
C ALA A 66 -13.04 11.09 -5.44
N ASN A 67 -13.03 12.28 -4.83
CA ASN A 67 -12.95 13.55 -5.58
C ASN A 67 -11.62 13.70 -6.36
N GLU A 68 -10.51 13.16 -5.85
CA GLU A 68 -9.25 13.11 -6.61
C GLU A 68 -9.39 12.29 -7.90
N GLY A 69 -10.25 11.27 -7.91
CA GLY A 69 -10.52 10.41 -9.06
C GLY A 69 -11.22 11.09 -10.24
N LEU A 70 -11.75 12.30 -10.04
CA LEU A 70 -12.30 13.16 -11.11
C LEU A 70 -11.19 13.90 -11.89
N ARG A 71 -9.96 13.86 -11.42
CA ARG A 71 -8.82 14.56 -12.04
C ARG A 71 -8.21 13.74 -13.17
N ALA A 72 -7.92 14.40 -14.26
CA ALA A 72 -7.33 13.75 -15.46
C ALA A 72 -5.94 13.14 -15.20
N ASP A 73 -5.12 13.74 -14.33
CA ASP A 73 -3.81 13.21 -13.94
C ASP A 73 -3.92 11.92 -13.11
N TRP A 74 -4.85 11.88 -12.14
CA TRP A 74 -5.14 10.68 -11.35
C TRP A 74 -5.63 9.53 -12.25
N GLN A 75 -6.59 9.82 -13.15
CA GLN A 75 -7.13 8.84 -14.09
C GLN A 75 -6.05 8.29 -15.04
N ARG A 76 -5.16 9.15 -15.55
CA ARG A 76 -4.02 8.73 -16.36
C ARG A 76 -3.08 7.79 -15.60
N GLN A 77 -2.75 8.14 -14.35
CA GLN A 77 -1.89 7.32 -13.49
C GLN A 77 -2.54 5.98 -13.16
N LEU A 78 -3.83 5.95 -12.82
CA LEU A 78 -4.52 4.70 -12.51
C LEU A 78 -4.56 3.75 -13.72
N ARG A 79 -4.84 4.27 -14.91
CA ARG A 79 -4.78 3.47 -16.14
C ARG A 79 -3.41 2.83 -16.33
N PHE A 80 -2.34 3.61 -16.17
CA PHE A 80 -0.98 3.13 -16.29
C PHE A 80 -0.66 2.06 -15.24
N VAL A 81 -0.99 2.29 -13.99
CA VAL A 81 -0.76 1.31 -12.91
C VAL A 81 -1.60 0.05 -13.12
N ARG A 82 -2.86 0.17 -13.57
CA ARG A 82 -3.70 -0.97 -13.93
C ARG A 82 -3.06 -1.84 -15.02
N GLU A 83 -2.55 -1.22 -16.07
CA GLU A 83 -1.90 -1.92 -17.20
C GLU A 83 -0.59 -2.61 -16.77
N GLN A 84 0.20 -1.97 -15.93
CA GLN A 84 1.52 -2.45 -15.54
C GLN A 84 1.51 -3.41 -14.34
N CYS A 85 0.65 -3.16 -13.37
CA CYS A 85 0.61 -3.91 -12.10
C CYS A 85 -0.54 -4.90 -11.99
N GLY A 86 -1.55 -4.82 -12.88
CA GLY A 86 -2.62 -5.81 -12.98
C GLY A 86 -3.78 -5.63 -12.02
N PHE A 87 -3.81 -4.60 -11.18
CA PHE A 87 -4.86 -4.42 -10.16
C PHE A 87 -6.26 -4.50 -10.73
N ARG A 88 -7.14 -5.22 -10.01
CA ARG A 88 -8.52 -5.49 -10.43
C ARG A 88 -9.54 -4.62 -9.70
N TYR A 89 -9.25 -4.20 -8.47
CA TYR A 89 -10.10 -3.33 -7.65
C TYR A 89 -9.33 -2.10 -7.21
N ILE A 90 -10.10 -1.06 -6.87
CA ILE A 90 -9.59 0.16 -6.23
C ILE A 90 -10.47 0.56 -5.06
N ARG A 91 -9.84 0.93 -3.93
CA ARG A 91 -10.50 1.42 -2.72
C ARG A 91 -10.03 2.84 -2.41
N PHE A 92 -10.93 3.71 -2.01
CA PHE A 92 -10.65 5.11 -1.64
C PHE A 92 -11.69 5.64 -0.66
N HIS A 93 -11.31 6.70 0.06
CA HIS A 93 -12.17 7.40 1.00
C HIS A 93 -13.18 8.33 0.35
N GLY A 94 -14.14 8.78 1.14
CA GLY A 94 -14.89 10.01 0.89
C GLY A 94 -15.87 9.97 -0.27
N LEU A 95 -16.40 8.79 -0.61
CA LEU A 95 -17.39 8.66 -1.69
C LEU A 95 -18.65 9.49 -1.42
N PHE A 96 -19.02 9.68 -0.14
CA PHE A 96 -20.23 10.39 0.27
C PHE A 96 -19.94 11.77 0.87
N CYS A 97 -18.71 12.26 0.79
CA CYS A 97 -18.37 13.59 1.26
C CYS A 97 -19.09 14.69 0.46
N ASP A 98 -19.24 15.85 1.09
CA ASP A 98 -20.01 16.96 0.51
C ASP A 98 -19.43 17.46 -0.83
N ASP A 99 -18.14 17.33 -1.06
CA ASP A 99 -17.50 17.68 -2.33
C ASP A 99 -17.75 16.69 -3.49
N MET A 100 -18.35 15.53 -3.18
CA MET A 100 -18.94 14.63 -4.19
C MET A 100 -20.41 14.96 -4.50
N GLY A 101 -21.04 15.82 -3.68
CA GLY A 101 -22.35 16.38 -3.90
C GLY A 101 -23.50 15.38 -3.91
N VAL A 102 -23.36 14.24 -3.23
CA VAL A 102 -24.28 13.08 -3.40
C VAL A 102 -25.60 13.19 -2.66
N TYR A 103 -25.63 13.97 -1.55
CA TYR A 103 -26.80 14.07 -0.68
C TYR A 103 -27.06 15.48 -0.19
N GLN A 104 -28.31 15.91 -0.33
CA GLN A 104 -28.83 17.14 0.25
C GLN A 104 -30.26 16.91 0.74
N GLU A 105 -30.79 17.84 1.50
CA GLU A 105 -32.22 17.86 1.86
C GLU A 105 -32.88 19.11 1.27
N ASP A 106 -34.11 18.97 0.78
CA ASP A 106 -34.92 20.10 0.34
C ASP A 106 -35.48 20.89 1.54
N ARG A 107 -36.26 21.95 1.27
CA ARG A 107 -36.86 22.78 2.31
C ARG A 107 -37.86 22.06 3.21
N GLN A 108 -38.32 20.89 2.77
CA GLN A 108 -39.25 20.01 3.49
C GLN A 108 -38.49 18.87 4.22
N GLY A 109 -37.15 18.86 4.16
CA GLY A 109 -36.30 17.81 4.74
C GLY A 109 -36.34 16.50 3.97
N GLN A 110 -36.80 16.52 2.70
CA GLN A 110 -36.78 15.34 1.85
C GLN A 110 -35.42 15.17 1.17
N PRO A 111 -34.93 13.92 1.03
CA PRO A 111 -33.63 13.66 0.42
C PRO A 111 -33.62 14.03 -1.06
N VAL A 112 -32.53 14.69 -1.48
CA VAL A 112 -32.19 14.97 -2.87
C VAL A 112 -30.86 14.32 -3.17
N TYR A 113 -30.82 13.43 -4.16
CA TYR A 113 -29.64 12.67 -4.55
C TYR A 113 -29.05 13.21 -5.86
N ASN A 114 -27.72 13.23 -5.94
CA ASN A 114 -27.01 13.56 -7.17
C ASN A 114 -25.83 12.57 -7.34
N TRP A 115 -25.85 11.80 -8.39
CA TRP A 115 -24.88 10.74 -8.64
C TRP A 115 -23.83 11.09 -9.70
N GLN A 116 -23.84 12.30 -10.27
CA GLN A 116 -23.04 12.63 -11.45
C GLN A 116 -21.55 12.41 -11.24
N TYR A 117 -20.99 12.80 -10.10
CA TYR A 117 -19.56 12.59 -9.83
C TYR A 117 -19.20 11.14 -9.52
N ILE A 118 -20.08 10.42 -8.84
CA ILE A 118 -19.92 8.97 -8.63
C ILE A 118 -19.97 8.23 -9.97
N ASP A 119 -20.92 8.59 -10.82
CA ASP A 119 -21.09 7.99 -12.15
C ASP A 119 -19.85 8.23 -13.02
N GLU A 120 -19.35 9.46 -13.08
CA GLU A 120 -18.13 9.78 -13.84
C GLU A 120 -16.93 8.97 -13.35
N LEU A 121 -16.73 8.89 -12.03
CA LEU A 121 -15.63 8.15 -11.44
C LEU A 121 -15.77 6.64 -11.69
N PHE A 122 -16.94 6.07 -11.45
CA PHE A 122 -17.14 4.63 -11.59
C PHE A 122 -17.19 4.18 -13.05
N ASP A 123 -17.70 5.02 -13.98
CA ASP A 123 -17.61 4.78 -15.42
C ASP A 123 -16.16 4.73 -15.89
N PHE A 124 -15.31 5.63 -15.38
CA PHE A 124 -13.88 5.59 -15.67
C PHE A 124 -13.23 4.31 -15.13
N ILE A 125 -13.48 3.95 -13.86
CA ILE A 125 -12.93 2.74 -13.23
C ILE A 125 -13.35 1.49 -14.01
N HIS A 126 -14.64 1.36 -14.32
CA HIS A 126 -15.17 0.26 -15.10
C HIS A 126 -14.61 0.24 -16.53
N GLY A 127 -14.49 1.43 -17.15
CA GLY A 127 -13.95 1.59 -18.51
C GLY A 127 -12.50 1.17 -18.68
N ILE A 128 -11.68 1.13 -17.62
CA ILE A 128 -10.33 0.59 -17.64
C ILE A 128 -10.25 -0.87 -17.17
N GLY A 129 -11.39 -1.53 -16.97
CA GLY A 129 -11.48 -2.93 -16.56
C GLY A 129 -11.13 -3.15 -15.08
N MET A 130 -11.35 -2.14 -14.23
CA MET A 130 -11.27 -2.24 -12.77
C MET A 130 -12.67 -2.18 -12.15
N LYS A 131 -12.75 -2.50 -10.87
CA LYS A 131 -13.98 -2.46 -10.08
C LYS A 131 -13.77 -1.65 -8.80
N PRO A 132 -14.80 -0.95 -8.30
CA PRO A 132 -14.71 -0.32 -7.01
C PRO A 132 -14.76 -1.36 -5.88
N PHE A 133 -13.89 -1.21 -4.89
CA PHE A 133 -14.04 -1.74 -3.55
C PHE A 133 -14.59 -0.59 -2.71
N VAL A 134 -15.92 -0.56 -2.56
CA VAL A 134 -16.65 0.62 -2.13
C VAL A 134 -16.52 0.80 -0.62
N GLU A 135 -15.91 1.91 -0.18
CA GLU A 135 -16.01 2.37 1.20
C GLU A 135 -17.29 3.22 1.37
N LEU A 136 -18.21 2.78 2.23
CA LEU A 136 -19.44 3.51 2.56
C LEU A 136 -19.11 4.62 3.58
N GLY A 137 -18.57 5.72 3.11
CA GLY A 137 -18.07 6.84 3.90
C GLY A 137 -17.63 8.06 3.04
N PHE A 138 -17.34 9.25 3.63
CA PHE A 138 -17.70 9.57 5.01
C PHE A 138 -19.12 10.14 5.07
N MET A 139 -19.53 10.67 6.24
CA MET A 139 -20.90 11.11 6.45
C MET A 139 -21.21 12.37 5.64
N PRO A 140 -22.29 12.41 4.82
CA PRO A 140 -22.76 13.67 4.24
C PRO A 140 -23.11 14.68 5.33
N GLY A 141 -22.69 15.94 5.19
CA GLY A 141 -22.92 16.96 6.20
C GLY A 141 -24.39 17.16 6.61
N TRP A 142 -25.31 17.01 5.67
CA TRP A 142 -26.76 17.06 5.92
C TRP A 142 -27.25 15.93 6.85
N MET A 143 -26.62 14.76 6.82
CA MET A 143 -26.97 13.61 7.66
C MET A 143 -26.20 13.58 8.99
N ALA A 144 -25.09 14.29 9.09
CA ALA A 144 -24.16 14.23 10.20
C ALA A 144 -24.76 14.76 11.51
N SER A 145 -24.57 14.04 12.62
CA SER A 145 -25.01 14.47 13.96
C SER A 145 -24.13 15.55 14.59
N GLY A 146 -22.93 15.76 14.07
CA GLY A 146 -21.95 16.73 14.56
C GLY A 146 -21.10 17.33 13.46
N SER A 147 -20.08 18.09 13.85
CA SER A 147 -19.23 18.87 12.94
C SER A 147 -17.77 18.44 12.93
N GLN A 148 -17.39 17.35 13.60
CA GLN A 148 -16.03 16.86 13.53
C GLN A 148 -15.72 16.38 12.12
N THR A 149 -14.55 16.80 11.62
CA THR A 149 -14.05 16.42 10.29
C THR A 149 -12.62 15.93 10.41
N ILE A 150 -12.22 15.13 9.42
CA ILE A 150 -10.84 14.66 9.26
C ILE A 150 -10.29 15.11 7.90
N PHE A 151 -8.97 15.19 7.80
CA PHE A 151 -8.21 15.56 6.63
C PHE A 151 -8.39 17.02 6.19
N TRP A 152 -7.50 17.47 5.34
CA TRP A 152 -7.53 18.79 4.75
C TRP A 152 -8.85 19.09 4.02
N TRP A 153 -9.43 18.10 3.36
CA TRP A 153 -10.69 18.19 2.62
C TRP A 153 -11.96 17.95 3.49
N ARG A 154 -11.79 17.86 4.83
CA ARG A 154 -12.86 17.94 5.85
C ARG A 154 -13.98 16.90 5.69
N GLY A 155 -13.64 15.62 5.49
CA GLY A 155 -14.62 14.54 5.57
C GLY A 155 -15.29 14.50 6.95
N ASN A 156 -16.61 14.53 7.03
CA ASN A 156 -17.32 14.46 8.30
C ASN A 156 -17.28 13.04 8.88
N VAL A 157 -16.86 12.90 10.13
CA VAL A 157 -16.62 11.61 10.80
C VAL A 157 -17.57 11.38 11.99
N THR A 158 -18.68 12.09 12.04
CA THR A 158 -19.69 11.91 13.08
C THR A 158 -20.77 10.92 12.64
N PRO A 159 -21.45 10.23 13.58
CA PRO A 159 -22.58 9.35 13.28
C PRO A 159 -23.71 10.07 12.53
N PRO A 160 -24.60 9.37 11.85
CA PRO A 160 -25.79 9.98 11.29
C PRO A 160 -26.75 10.42 12.41
N LYS A 161 -27.51 11.50 12.17
CA LYS A 161 -28.60 11.92 13.06
C LYS A 161 -29.70 10.85 13.17
N ASP A 162 -29.89 10.09 12.10
CA ASP A 162 -30.92 9.08 11.94
C ASP A 162 -30.40 7.89 11.16
N TYR A 163 -30.29 6.74 11.79
CA TYR A 163 -29.81 5.51 11.19
C TYR A 163 -30.77 4.93 10.16
N ALA A 164 -32.08 5.20 10.24
CA ALA A 164 -33.02 4.76 9.21
C ALA A 164 -32.85 5.57 7.92
N LYS A 165 -32.59 6.89 8.03
CA LYS A 165 -32.22 7.70 6.86
C LYS A 165 -30.90 7.24 6.24
N TRP A 166 -29.90 6.90 7.06
CA TRP A 166 -28.63 6.35 6.55
C TRP A 166 -28.82 5.02 5.82
N GLU A 167 -29.59 4.09 6.39
CA GLU A 167 -29.93 2.82 5.75
C GLU A 167 -30.62 3.03 4.40
N ALA A 168 -31.60 3.93 4.35
CA ALA A 168 -32.32 4.29 3.12
C ALA A 168 -31.40 4.94 2.07
N PHE A 169 -30.44 5.78 2.50
CA PHE A 169 -29.44 6.38 1.63
C PHE A 169 -28.52 5.32 1.02
N VAL A 170 -27.96 4.43 1.85
CA VAL A 170 -27.13 3.31 1.36
C VAL A 170 -27.91 2.43 0.37
N ALA A 171 -29.15 2.07 0.70
CA ALA A 171 -30.01 1.30 -0.21
C ALA A 171 -30.25 2.03 -1.55
N THR A 172 -30.43 3.35 -1.51
CA THR A 172 -30.64 4.15 -2.72
C THR A 172 -29.39 4.24 -3.57
N PHE A 173 -28.22 4.42 -2.97
CA PHE A 173 -26.93 4.36 -3.66
C PHE A 173 -26.71 2.99 -4.32
N VAL A 174 -26.90 1.90 -3.57
CA VAL A 174 -26.71 0.54 -4.10
C VAL A 174 -27.68 0.23 -5.23
N ARG A 175 -28.93 0.70 -5.13
CA ARG A 175 -29.93 0.58 -6.22
C ARG A 175 -29.47 1.36 -7.45
N HIS A 176 -29.00 2.59 -7.28
CA HIS A 176 -28.49 3.42 -8.37
C HIS A 176 -27.36 2.71 -9.14
N VAL A 177 -26.32 2.22 -8.45
CA VAL A 177 -25.22 1.51 -9.13
C VAL A 177 -25.67 0.18 -9.74
N THR A 178 -26.67 -0.48 -9.16
CA THR A 178 -27.27 -1.69 -9.74
C THR A 178 -28.02 -1.37 -11.05
N GLU A 179 -28.78 -0.30 -11.08
CA GLU A 179 -29.50 0.16 -12.28
C GLU A 179 -28.53 0.58 -13.39
N ARG A 180 -27.38 1.18 -13.02
CA ARG A 180 -26.39 1.68 -13.98
C ARG A 180 -25.49 0.57 -14.55
N TYR A 181 -24.97 -0.31 -13.70
CA TYR A 181 -23.96 -1.31 -14.10
C TYR A 181 -24.51 -2.74 -14.26
N GLY A 182 -25.73 -2.99 -13.80
CA GLY A 182 -26.35 -4.31 -13.78
C GLY A 182 -26.01 -5.12 -12.53
N SER A 183 -26.97 -5.97 -12.12
CA SER A 183 -26.82 -6.74 -10.88
C SER A 183 -25.66 -7.74 -10.94
N ASP A 184 -25.36 -8.33 -12.09
CA ASP A 184 -24.26 -9.30 -12.22
C ASP A 184 -22.88 -8.65 -12.05
N GLU A 185 -22.72 -7.40 -12.48
CA GLU A 185 -21.50 -6.64 -12.23
C GLU A 185 -21.40 -6.27 -10.75
N VAL A 186 -22.46 -5.68 -10.16
CA VAL A 186 -22.45 -5.23 -8.77
C VAL A 186 -22.30 -6.39 -7.77
N LYS A 187 -22.74 -7.61 -8.08
CA LYS A 187 -22.44 -8.83 -7.30
C LYS A 187 -20.94 -9.12 -7.16
N THR A 188 -20.14 -8.59 -8.05
CA THR A 188 -18.68 -8.75 -7.97
C THR A 188 -18.01 -7.68 -7.10
N TRP A 189 -18.73 -6.62 -6.71
CA TRP A 189 -18.20 -5.54 -5.89
C TRP A 189 -18.20 -5.90 -4.39
N TYR A 190 -17.48 -5.10 -3.61
CA TYR A 190 -17.40 -5.18 -2.15
C TYR A 190 -17.90 -3.86 -1.56
N PHE A 191 -18.73 -3.93 -0.54
CA PHE A 191 -19.23 -2.76 0.20
C PHE A 191 -18.66 -2.81 1.62
N GLU A 192 -17.62 -2.05 1.86
CA GLU A 192 -16.94 -1.92 3.15
C GLU A 192 -17.59 -0.80 3.95
N VAL A 193 -17.87 -1.05 5.23
CA VAL A 193 -18.53 -0.06 6.07
C VAL A 193 -17.50 0.78 6.80
N TRP A 194 -17.36 2.05 6.37
CA TRP A 194 -16.53 3.08 6.99
C TRP A 194 -15.01 2.85 6.83
N ASN A 195 -14.21 3.73 7.53
CA ASN A 195 -12.75 3.67 7.64
C ASN A 195 -12.31 3.90 9.08
N GLU A 196 -11.49 3.02 9.63
CA GLU A 196 -10.79 3.09 10.92
C GLU A 196 -11.62 3.62 12.10
N PRO A 197 -12.84 3.09 12.33
CA PRO A 197 -13.73 3.60 13.36
C PRO A 197 -13.21 3.39 14.80
N ASN A 198 -12.09 2.69 14.95
CA ASN A 198 -11.38 2.51 16.22
C ASN A 198 -10.45 3.67 16.58
N LEU A 199 -10.25 4.63 15.68
CA LEU A 199 -9.47 5.85 15.93
C LEU A 199 -10.40 7.04 16.09
N ASP A 200 -10.13 7.88 17.10
CA ASP A 200 -10.92 9.07 17.43
C ASP A 200 -10.90 10.14 16.32
N GLY A 201 -9.89 10.15 15.48
CA GLY A 201 -9.82 10.99 14.28
C GLY A 201 -10.82 10.60 13.20
N PHE A 202 -11.21 9.33 13.11
CA PHE A 202 -12.08 8.80 12.05
C PHE A 202 -13.50 8.47 12.50
N TRP A 203 -13.79 8.52 13.80
CA TRP A 203 -15.12 8.21 14.31
C TRP A 203 -15.39 8.82 15.67
N MET A 204 -16.45 9.63 15.76
CA MET A 204 -16.90 10.24 17.02
C MET A 204 -18.00 9.43 17.67
N GLY A 205 -17.62 8.40 18.42
CA GLY A 205 -18.58 7.56 19.12
C GLY A 205 -19.17 8.19 20.38
N ASN A 206 -18.37 8.96 21.14
CA ASN A 206 -18.84 9.68 22.32
C ASN A 206 -17.91 10.86 22.66
N PRO A 207 -18.28 12.10 22.33
CA PRO A 207 -17.45 13.30 22.54
C PRO A 207 -17.22 13.65 24.02
N GLU A 208 -17.99 13.06 24.96
CA GLU A 208 -17.82 13.30 26.40
C GLU A 208 -16.72 12.42 27.02
N LYS A 209 -16.23 11.41 26.29
CA LYS A 209 -15.19 10.51 26.81
C LYS A 209 -13.81 11.17 26.76
N LYS A 210 -13.05 10.99 27.84
CA LYS A 210 -11.77 11.67 28.08
C LYS A 210 -10.54 10.77 27.90
N SER A 211 -10.73 9.45 27.82
CA SER A 211 -9.65 8.50 27.58
C SER A 211 -10.00 7.54 26.46
N TYR A 212 -8.97 6.96 25.83
CA TYR A 212 -9.15 5.96 24.78
C TYR A 212 -9.91 4.73 25.28
N GLU A 213 -9.64 4.28 26.52
CA GLU A 213 -10.33 3.14 27.13
C GLU A 213 -11.82 3.40 27.34
N GLU A 214 -12.19 4.64 27.74
CA GLU A 214 -13.59 5.04 27.88
C GLU A 214 -14.25 5.27 26.52
N TRP A 215 -13.53 5.85 25.58
CA TRP A 215 -14.04 6.18 24.25
C TRP A 215 -14.24 4.93 23.39
N SER A 216 -13.27 4.02 23.38
CA SER A 216 -13.24 2.88 22.45
C SER A 216 -14.47 1.94 22.55
N PRO A 217 -14.96 1.52 23.74
CA PRO A 217 -16.19 0.73 23.82
C PRO A 217 -17.45 1.47 23.34
N GLY A 218 -17.56 2.77 23.63
CA GLY A 218 -18.67 3.60 23.16
C GLY A 218 -18.64 3.82 21.66
N ALA A 219 -17.48 4.12 21.11
CA ALA A 219 -17.24 4.26 19.68
C ALA A 219 -17.56 2.98 18.92
N ARG A 220 -17.14 1.83 19.45
CA ARG A 220 -17.42 0.52 18.86
C ARG A 220 -18.91 0.20 18.85
N ALA A 221 -19.61 0.44 19.93
CA ALA A 221 -21.06 0.22 20.00
C ALA A 221 -21.82 1.11 19.02
N GLU A 222 -21.40 2.35 18.84
CA GLU A 222 -21.98 3.29 17.89
C GLU A 222 -21.64 2.88 16.44
N TYR A 223 -20.41 2.47 16.17
CA TYR A 223 -20.02 1.92 14.88
C TYR A 223 -20.85 0.69 14.49
N PHE A 224 -21.15 -0.20 15.44
CA PHE A 224 -21.96 -1.38 15.16
C PHE A 224 -23.40 -1.04 14.75
N LYS A 225 -23.95 0.09 15.21
CA LYS A 225 -25.24 0.59 14.69
C LYS A 225 -25.11 1.02 13.24
N LEU A 226 -24.03 1.75 12.88
CA LEU A 226 -23.74 2.14 11.51
C LEU A 226 -23.56 0.92 10.62
N TYR A 227 -22.75 -0.04 11.07
CA TYR A 227 -22.51 -1.29 10.35
C TYR A 227 -23.82 -2.02 10.04
N ALA A 228 -24.66 -2.25 11.05
CA ALA A 228 -25.92 -2.96 10.88
C ALA A 228 -26.88 -2.23 9.93
N ALA A 229 -27.00 -0.91 10.01
CA ALA A 229 -27.81 -0.11 9.11
C ALA A 229 -27.27 -0.17 7.65
N SER A 230 -25.95 -0.02 7.48
CA SER A 230 -25.31 -0.13 6.17
C SER A 230 -25.51 -1.52 5.55
N ALA A 231 -25.29 -2.58 6.34
CA ALA A 231 -25.44 -3.96 5.89
C ALA A 231 -26.89 -4.27 5.47
N ARG A 232 -27.88 -3.81 6.23
CA ARG A 232 -29.29 -3.94 5.83
C ARG A 232 -29.60 -3.14 4.56
N GLY A 233 -29.07 -1.92 4.44
CA GLY A 233 -29.22 -1.10 3.24
C GLY A 233 -28.72 -1.82 1.99
N VAL A 234 -27.50 -2.37 2.03
CA VAL A 234 -26.92 -3.15 0.93
C VAL A 234 -27.77 -4.39 0.61
N LYS A 235 -28.07 -5.21 1.62
CA LYS A 235 -28.79 -6.48 1.46
C LYS A 235 -30.27 -6.30 1.07
N SER A 236 -30.86 -5.13 1.32
CA SER A 236 -32.23 -4.82 0.92
C SER A 236 -32.40 -4.69 -0.60
N VAL A 237 -31.31 -4.43 -1.33
CA VAL A 237 -31.31 -4.32 -2.79
C VAL A 237 -31.12 -5.69 -3.44
N ASP A 238 -30.10 -6.42 -3.03
CA ASP A 238 -29.91 -7.83 -3.42
C ASP A 238 -29.16 -8.56 -2.29
N ALA A 239 -29.72 -9.66 -1.83
CA ALA A 239 -29.13 -10.48 -0.76
C ALA A 239 -27.75 -11.07 -1.12
N ALA A 240 -27.42 -11.15 -2.42
CA ALA A 240 -26.13 -11.63 -2.90
C ALA A 240 -25.03 -10.56 -2.88
N TYR A 241 -25.34 -9.29 -2.67
CA TYR A 241 -24.33 -8.23 -2.60
C TYR A 241 -23.49 -8.35 -1.34
N ARG A 242 -22.17 -8.20 -1.49
CA ARG A 242 -21.21 -8.46 -0.40
C ARG A 242 -21.00 -7.22 0.45
N VAL A 243 -21.22 -7.34 1.75
CA VAL A 243 -20.96 -6.28 2.74
C VAL A 243 -20.05 -6.80 3.86
N GLY A 244 -19.12 -5.95 4.31
CA GLY A 244 -18.16 -6.32 5.34
C GLY A 244 -17.51 -5.14 6.04
N GLY A 245 -16.59 -5.45 6.92
CA GLY A 245 -15.81 -4.54 7.75
C GLY A 245 -14.99 -5.34 8.78
N PRO A 246 -14.48 -4.70 9.85
CA PRO A 246 -14.75 -3.34 10.34
C PRO A 246 -13.79 -2.25 9.80
N ALA A 247 -12.88 -2.56 8.90
CA ALA A 247 -11.88 -1.62 8.34
C ALA A 247 -11.05 -0.89 9.43
N THR A 248 -10.69 -1.59 10.49
CA THR A 248 -10.03 -1.00 11.65
C THR A 248 -8.53 -0.89 11.50
N ALA A 249 -7.95 0.20 12.02
CA ALA A 249 -6.50 0.32 12.17
C ALA A 249 -5.96 -0.75 13.12
N GLY A 250 -4.78 -1.30 12.79
CA GLY A 250 -4.02 -2.17 13.68
C GLY A 250 -4.74 -3.47 14.05
N GLU A 251 -5.59 -4.00 13.17
CA GLU A 251 -6.26 -5.30 13.35
C GLU A 251 -7.20 -5.34 14.58
N ALA A 252 -7.70 -4.15 15.00
CA ALA A 252 -8.57 -4.01 16.15
C ALA A 252 -9.99 -4.53 15.85
N TRP A 253 -10.74 -4.82 16.91
CA TRP A 253 -12.17 -5.18 16.92
C TRP A 253 -12.59 -6.41 16.07
N ILE A 254 -11.67 -7.18 15.54
CA ILE A 254 -12.01 -8.35 14.69
C ILE A 254 -12.96 -9.32 15.44
N GLU A 255 -12.54 -9.81 16.60
CA GLU A 255 -13.36 -10.75 17.39
C GLU A 255 -14.70 -10.13 17.84
N ALA A 256 -14.68 -8.85 18.20
CA ALA A 256 -15.89 -8.14 18.59
C ALA A 256 -16.87 -7.97 17.43
N THR A 257 -16.38 -7.74 16.20
CA THR A 257 -17.20 -7.66 14.98
C THR A 257 -17.82 -9.02 14.65
N LEU A 258 -17.02 -10.09 14.68
CA LEU A 258 -17.50 -11.46 14.44
C LEU A 258 -18.58 -11.85 15.47
N ALA A 259 -18.38 -11.53 16.75
CA ALA A 259 -19.35 -11.77 17.82
C ALA A 259 -20.64 -10.96 17.59
N PHE A 260 -20.52 -9.66 17.34
CA PHE A 260 -21.68 -8.79 17.05
C PHE A 260 -22.51 -9.31 15.88
N CYS A 261 -21.86 -9.63 14.76
CA CYS A 261 -22.58 -10.12 13.59
C CYS A 261 -23.28 -11.46 13.85
N THR A 262 -22.67 -12.32 14.66
CA THR A 262 -23.28 -13.59 15.09
C THR A 262 -24.50 -13.36 15.97
N GLU A 263 -24.37 -12.56 17.02
CA GLU A 263 -25.40 -12.32 18.02
C GLU A 263 -26.61 -11.53 17.46
N GLN A 264 -26.32 -10.50 16.66
CA GLN A 264 -27.35 -9.64 16.05
C GLN A 264 -27.85 -10.16 14.69
N LYS A 265 -27.27 -11.25 14.18
CA LYS A 265 -27.54 -11.80 12.84
C LYS A 265 -27.33 -10.72 11.75
N ALA A 266 -26.37 -9.82 11.97
CA ALA A 266 -26.02 -8.81 10.98
C ALA A 266 -25.21 -9.47 9.85
N PRO A 267 -25.50 -9.18 8.56
CA PRO A 267 -24.76 -9.75 7.44
C PRO A 267 -23.27 -9.40 7.51
N LEU A 268 -22.41 -10.41 7.26
CA LEU A 268 -20.96 -10.25 7.13
C LEU A 268 -20.46 -11.25 6.09
N ASP A 269 -20.08 -10.78 4.91
CA ASP A 269 -19.61 -11.62 3.81
C ASP A 269 -18.09 -11.67 3.74
N PHE A 270 -17.39 -10.64 4.23
CA PHE A 270 -15.94 -10.55 4.28
C PHE A 270 -15.47 -9.71 5.47
N VAL A 271 -14.23 -9.89 5.87
CA VAL A 271 -13.59 -9.14 6.96
C VAL A 271 -12.52 -8.20 6.39
N THR A 272 -12.49 -6.95 6.87
CA THR A 272 -11.45 -5.99 6.50
C THR A 272 -10.75 -5.38 7.71
N THR A 273 -9.48 -5.03 7.53
CA THR A 273 -8.66 -4.33 8.52
C THR A 273 -7.42 -3.72 7.86
N HIS A 274 -6.63 -2.95 8.63
CA HIS A 274 -5.40 -2.30 8.18
C HIS A 274 -4.20 -2.71 9.01
N SER A 275 -3.01 -2.69 8.41
CA SER A 275 -1.75 -2.97 9.11
C SER A 275 -0.57 -2.25 8.47
N TYR A 276 0.24 -1.61 9.32
CA TYR A 276 1.44 -0.88 8.91
C TYR A 276 2.64 -1.35 9.74
N ALA A 277 3.82 -1.40 9.12
CA ALA A 277 5.02 -1.94 9.76
C ALA A 277 5.73 -0.92 10.66
N THR A 278 4.98 -0.18 11.47
CA THR A 278 5.53 0.79 12.43
C THR A 278 5.46 0.27 13.85
N MET A 279 6.48 0.56 14.66
CA MET A 279 6.49 0.21 16.08
C MET A 279 6.09 1.38 16.97
N SER A 280 6.21 2.61 16.48
CA SER A 280 5.85 3.84 17.20
C SER A 280 5.59 4.96 16.20
N GLY A 281 4.93 5.99 16.69
CA GLY A 281 4.56 7.18 15.95
C GLY A 281 3.09 7.53 16.14
N TYR A 282 2.70 8.70 15.68
CA TYR A 282 1.32 9.18 15.64
C TYR A 282 1.14 10.10 14.43
N LEU A 283 -0.08 10.25 13.94
CA LEU A 283 -0.41 11.26 12.96
C LEU A 283 -0.62 12.61 13.66
N ASP A 284 0.13 13.62 13.26
CA ASP A 284 -0.12 14.99 13.62
C ASP A 284 -1.01 15.69 12.57
N GLU A 285 -1.41 16.94 12.84
CA GLU A 285 -2.27 17.74 11.96
C GLU A 285 -1.66 18.00 10.58
N THR A 286 -0.33 17.84 10.44
CA THR A 286 0.42 18.05 9.19
C THR A 286 0.71 16.75 8.45
N GLY A 287 0.40 15.60 9.03
CA GLY A 287 0.76 14.28 8.54
C GLY A 287 2.27 14.04 8.51
N THR A 288 3.01 14.66 9.45
CA THR A 288 4.47 14.55 9.64
C THR A 288 4.83 13.89 10.95
N ALA A 289 4.03 12.93 11.39
CA ALA A 289 4.31 12.20 12.63
C ALA A 289 5.69 11.53 12.61
N GLY A 290 6.30 11.46 13.77
CA GLY A 290 7.55 10.74 13.97
C GLY A 290 7.33 9.24 14.00
N THR A 291 7.31 8.58 12.85
CA THR A 291 7.19 7.11 12.74
C THR A 291 8.53 6.43 12.86
N VAL A 292 8.52 5.20 13.36
CA VAL A 292 9.68 4.31 13.38
C VAL A 292 9.27 2.96 12.80
N ILE A 293 9.98 2.50 11.77
CA ILE A 293 9.72 1.18 11.20
C ILE A 293 9.96 0.09 12.23
N SER A 294 9.12 -0.94 12.24
CA SER A 294 9.31 -2.10 13.09
C SER A 294 10.58 -2.86 12.70
N PRO A 295 11.46 -3.19 13.65
CA PRO A 295 12.62 -4.06 13.41
C PRO A 295 12.22 -5.53 13.24
N ASP A 296 10.96 -5.90 13.55
CA ASP A 296 10.47 -7.24 13.36
C ASP A 296 10.23 -7.53 11.87
N ARG A 297 11.01 -8.45 11.34
CA ARG A 297 10.84 -8.91 9.95
C ARG A 297 9.45 -9.47 9.68
N ASN A 298 8.74 -9.97 10.69
CA ASN A 298 7.40 -10.53 10.58
C ASN A 298 6.29 -9.50 10.85
N ALA A 299 6.63 -8.23 11.08
CA ALA A 299 5.63 -7.16 11.16
C ALA A 299 4.67 -7.25 9.95
N ILE A 300 3.38 -7.05 10.16
CA ILE A 300 2.25 -7.31 9.24
C ILE A 300 2.00 -8.82 9.06
N THR A 301 2.98 -9.61 8.65
CA THR A 301 2.79 -11.04 8.33
C THR A 301 2.21 -11.83 9.51
N SER A 302 2.73 -11.60 10.72
CA SER A 302 2.22 -12.25 11.93
C SER A 302 0.79 -11.83 12.27
N GLY A 303 0.49 -10.54 12.12
CA GLY A 303 -0.84 -9.99 12.31
C GLY A 303 -1.87 -10.60 11.35
N VAL A 304 -1.55 -10.62 10.05
CA VAL A 304 -2.40 -11.23 9.02
C VAL A 304 -2.74 -12.68 9.34
N LYS A 305 -1.74 -13.48 9.72
CA LYS A 305 -1.95 -14.89 10.10
C LYS A 305 -2.79 -15.03 11.38
N ASN A 306 -2.58 -14.13 12.34
CA ASN A 306 -3.38 -14.10 13.57
C ASN A 306 -4.85 -13.77 13.29
N VAL A 307 -5.13 -12.74 12.47
CA VAL A 307 -6.49 -12.37 12.08
C VAL A 307 -7.16 -13.51 11.30
N ARG A 308 -6.46 -14.14 10.36
CA ARG A 308 -6.99 -15.33 9.67
C ARG A 308 -7.38 -16.43 10.66
N GLY A 309 -6.53 -16.73 11.64
CA GLY A 309 -6.82 -17.71 12.68
C GLY A 309 -8.03 -17.34 13.57
N LYS A 310 -8.28 -16.04 13.81
CA LYS A 310 -9.51 -15.58 14.51
C LYS A 310 -10.76 -15.84 13.68
N ILE A 311 -10.72 -15.57 12.38
CA ILE A 311 -11.83 -15.82 11.45
C ILE A 311 -12.12 -17.33 11.36
N GLU A 312 -11.10 -18.16 11.20
CA GLU A 312 -11.23 -19.63 11.09
C GLU A 312 -11.85 -20.27 12.34
N ARG A 313 -11.64 -19.69 13.53
CA ARG A 313 -12.24 -20.15 14.78
C ARG A 313 -13.65 -19.60 15.05
N SER A 314 -14.20 -18.81 14.16
CA SER A 314 -15.52 -18.17 14.27
C SER A 314 -16.55 -18.87 13.38
N PRO A 315 -17.85 -18.54 13.50
CA PRO A 315 -18.89 -18.98 12.57
C PRO A 315 -18.65 -18.55 11.11
N TYR A 316 -17.70 -17.63 10.88
CA TYR A 316 -17.35 -17.06 9.57
C TYR A 316 -16.05 -17.66 8.99
N ALA A 317 -15.70 -18.92 9.31
CA ALA A 317 -14.43 -19.53 8.93
C ALA A 317 -14.07 -19.42 7.44
N GLY A 318 -15.07 -19.38 6.55
CA GLY A 318 -14.90 -19.24 5.10
C GLY A 318 -14.89 -17.80 4.58
N ALA A 319 -15.01 -16.78 5.46
CA ALA A 319 -15.03 -15.40 5.01
C ALA A 319 -13.68 -14.95 4.42
N GLU A 320 -13.76 -14.18 3.34
CA GLU A 320 -12.60 -13.52 2.76
C GLU A 320 -11.98 -12.53 3.76
N LEU A 321 -10.64 -12.41 3.76
CA LEU A 321 -9.92 -11.44 4.57
C LEU A 321 -9.19 -10.47 3.64
N HIS A 322 -9.54 -9.21 3.75
CA HIS A 322 -8.93 -8.14 2.97
C HIS A 322 -8.23 -7.15 3.89
N TYR A 323 -6.96 -6.92 3.66
CA TYR A 323 -6.26 -5.77 4.21
C TYR A 323 -6.47 -4.61 3.24
N THR A 324 -7.43 -3.75 3.54
CA THR A 324 -7.85 -2.67 2.65
C THR A 324 -6.89 -1.47 2.68
N GLU A 325 -5.99 -1.46 3.65
CA GLU A 325 -4.79 -0.61 3.67
C GLU A 325 -3.60 -1.33 4.29
N TRP A 326 -2.44 -1.17 3.67
CA TRP A 326 -1.16 -1.58 4.23
C TRP A 326 0.02 -0.91 3.52
N SER A 327 1.09 -0.64 4.23
CA SER A 327 2.42 -0.29 3.70
C SER A 327 3.48 -0.34 4.81
N ALA A 328 4.67 0.20 4.53
CA ALA A 328 5.75 0.26 5.53
C ALA A 328 5.44 1.25 6.67
N SER A 329 4.65 2.30 6.42
CA SER A 329 4.30 3.34 7.39
C SER A 329 2.92 3.93 7.08
N TYR A 330 2.19 4.37 8.11
CA TYR A 330 0.86 4.95 7.98
C TYR A 330 0.87 6.47 7.78
N THR A 331 2.01 7.12 7.77
CA THR A 331 2.06 8.57 7.53
C THR A 331 2.29 8.91 6.07
N PRO A 332 1.57 9.90 5.50
CA PRO A 332 1.72 10.33 4.12
C PRO A 332 2.99 11.16 3.88
N ALA A 333 3.91 11.22 4.83
CA ALA A 333 5.17 11.95 4.78
C ALA A 333 6.33 11.13 5.35
N ASP A 334 6.40 9.85 5.03
CA ASP A 334 7.50 8.98 5.46
C ASP A 334 8.42 8.64 4.27
N PRO A 335 9.67 9.14 4.25
CA PRO A 335 10.60 8.96 3.12
C PRO A 335 10.92 7.50 2.78
N ILE A 336 10.59 6.55 3.64
CA ILE A 336 10.72 5.12 3.33
C ILE A 336 9.91 4.72 2.11
N HIS A 337 8.74 5.36 1.88
CA HIS A 337 7.88 5.08 0.73
C HIS A 337 8.54 5.44 -0.60
N ASP A 338 9.41 6.46 -0.62
CA ASP A 338 10.12 6.89 -1.82
C ASP A 338 11.39 6.08 -2.05
N SER A 339 11.88 5.35 -1.03
CA SER A 339 13.19 4.72 -1.05
C SER A 339 13.18 3.33 -1.72
N TYR A 340 14.36 2.88 -2.17
CA TYR A 340 14.56 1.57 -2.77
C TYR A 340 14.21 0.39 -1.82
N HIS A 341 14.18 0.62 -0.50
CA HIS A 341 13.78 -0.39 0.48
C HIS A 341 12.35 -0.89 0.29
N SER A 342 11.45 -0.04 -0.25
CA SER A 342 10.03 -0.36 -0.38
C SER A 342 9.75 -1.55 -1.31
N ALA A 343 10.57 -1.77 -2.34
CA ALA A 343 10.38 -2.89 -3.26
C ALA A 343 10.59 -4.24 -2.58
N ALA A 344 11.74 -4.41 -1.90
CA ALA A 344 12.05 -5.64 -1.18
C ALA A 344 11.09 -5.88 -0.02
N PHE A 345 10.69 -4.81 0.69
CA PHE A 345 9.68 -4.88 1.75
C PHE A 345 8.36 -5.47 1.24
N ILE A 346 7.82 -4.95 0.15
CA ILE A 346 6.55 -5.44 -0.44
C ILE A 346 6.67 -6.92 -0.79
N LEU A 347 7.73 -7.33 -1.48
CA LEU A 347 7.93 -8.71 -1.93
C LEU A 347 8.06 -9.69 -0.75
N ASP A 348 8.80 -9.30 0.31
CA ASP A 348 8.94 -10.11 1.51
C ASP A 348 7.57 -10.34 2.20
N LYS A 349 6.76 -9.28 2.33
CA LYS A 349 5.43 -9.42 2.92
C LYS A 349 4.52 -10.28 2.05
N MET A 350 4.44 -10.03 0.74
CA MET A 350 3.61 -10.81 -0.18
C MET A 350 3.95 -12.31 -0.15
N LYS A 351 5.25 -12.66 -0.15
CA LYS A 351 5.68 -14.07 -0.06
C LYS A 351 5.28 -14.71 1.26
N ASN A 352 5.50 -14.02 2.38
CA ASN A 352 5.34 -14.60 3.72
C ASN A 352 3.87 -14.61 4.20
N ILE A 353 3.00 -13.75 3.68
CA ILE A 353 1.55 -13.78 3.93
C ILE A 353 0.94 -15.00 3.23
N GLY A 354 1.37 -15.31 2.01
CA GLY A 354 0.88 -16.46 1.27
C GLY A 354 -0.63 -16.39 1.03
N THR A 355 -1.38 -17.40 1.49
CA THR A 355 -2.84 -17.49 1.33
C THR A 355 -3.61 -17.03 2.56
N ALA A 356 -2.97 -16.43 3.56
CA ALA A 356 -3.63 -16.02 4.79
C ALA A 356 -4.58 -14.83 4.58
N ALA A 357 -4.37 -14.02 3.55
CA ALA A 357 -5.29 -12.96 3.13
C ALA A 357 -5.78 -13.20 1.69
N THR A 358 -6.99 -12.74 1.39
CA THR A 358 -7.55 -12.71 0.03
C THR A 358 -6.95 -11.56 -0.77
N SER A 359 -6.75 -10.41 -0.13
CA SER A 359 -6.07 -9.27 -0.73
C SER A 359 -5.28 -8.44 0.29
N MET A 360 -4.27 -7.77 -0.25
CA MET A 360 -3.44 -6.78 0.43
C MET A 360 -3.44 -5.52 -0.42
N SER A 361 -4.36 -4.57 -0.14
CA SER A 361 -4.51 -3.33 -0.89
C SER A 361 -3.44 -2.33 -0.46
N TYR A 362 -2.43 -2.13 -1.32
CA TYR A 362 -1.35 -1.19 -1.03
C TYR A 362 -1.86 0.24 -0.94
N TRP A 363 -1.51 0.94 0.10
CA TRP A 363 -1.85 2.33 0.33
C TRP A 363 -0.67 3.20 -0.07
N THR A 364 -0.66 3.88 -1.27
CA THR A 364 -1.63 3.96 -2.36
C THR A 364 -0.96 3.84 -3.74
N PHE A 365 -1.71 3.96 -4.86
CA PHE A 365 -1.10 3.89 -6.20
C PHE A 365 -0.45 5.19 -6.65
N THR A 366 -0.80 6.34 -6.05
CA THR A 366 -0.40 7.68 -6.50
C THR A 366 -0.11 8.62 -5.34
N ASP A 367 0.83 9.55 -5.54
CA ASP A 367 1.06 10.70 -4.66
C ASP A 367 0.10 11.87 -4.94
N ILE A 368 -0.84 11.72 -5.86
CA ILE A 368 -2.03 12.60 -5.92
C ILE A 368 -2.91 12.17 -4.73
N PHE A 369 -2.64 12.79 -3.59
CA PHE A 369 -3.11 12.34 -2.29
C PHE A 369 -3.14 13.54 -1.33
N GLU A 370 -4.34 13.93 -0.89
CA GLU A 370 -4.56 15.25 -0.27
C GLU A 370 -5.07 15.17 1.18
N GLU A 371 -4.80 14.12 1.93
CA GLU A 371 -5.20 14.04 3.35
C GLU A 371 -4.65 15.19 4.19
N SER A 372 -3.40 15.58 3.93
CA SER A 372 -2.77 16.76 4.54
C SER A 372 -2.61 17.91 3.54
N GLY A 373 -3.45 17.96 2.51
CA GLY A 373 -3.37 18.91 1.41
C GLY A 373 -2.25 18.63 0.39
N PRO A 374 -2.16 19.46 -0.66
CA PRO A 374 -1.13 19.33 -1.70
C PRO A 374 0.29 19.45 -1.13
N ARG A 375 1.20 18.59 -1.60
CA ARG A 375 2.58 18.53 -1.11
C ARG A 375 3.51 19.49 -1.86
N MET A 376 4.59 19.92 -1.18
CA MET A 376 5.48 20.98 -1.67
C MET A 376 6.67 20.46 -2.48
N THR A 377 6.95 19.14 -2.45
CA THR A 377 8.10 18.54 -3.11
C THR A 377 7.70 17.27 -3.87
N PRO A 378 8.41 16.90 -4.93
CA PRO A 378 8.08 15.71 -5.74
C PRO A 378 8.32 14.38 -5.01
N PHE A 379 9.19 14.36 -4.00
CA PHE A 379 9.47 13.20 -3.14
C PHE A 379 9.39 13.67 -1.68
N HIS A 380 8.22 13.50 -1.10
CA HIS A 380 7.88 13.94 0.26
C HIS A 380 7.59 12.76 1.19
N GLY A 381 7.84 11.52 0.72
CA GLY A 381 7.47 10.32 1.45
C GLY A 381 6.02 9.91 1.28
N GLY A 382 5.39 10.32 0.17
CA GLY A 382 4.02 9.94 -0.17
C GLY A 382 3.88 8.44 -0.38
N PHE A 383 2.68 7.92 -0.19
CA PHE A 383 2.39 6.48 -0.30
C PHE A 383 2.48 5.93 -1.72
N GLY A 384 2.37 6.78 -2.74
CA GLY A 384 2.13 6.40 -4.12
C GLY A 384 3.16 5.43 -4.71
N LEU A 385 2.70 4.54 -5.57
CA LEU A 385 3.59 3.82 -6.50
C LEU A 385 4.18 4.77 -7.53
N LEU A 386 3.43 5.83 -7.88
CA LEU A 386 3.84 6.93 -8.76
C LEU A 386 3.84 8.24 -7.98
N ASN A 387 4.81 9.11 -8.27
CA ASN A 387 4.75 10.48 -7.78
C ASN A 387 3.89 11.39 -8.67
N TYR A 388 3.78 12.70 -8.31
CA TYR A 388 2.99 13.69 -9.07
C TYR A 388 3.42 13.86 -10.54
N GLN A 389 4.66 13.54 -10.90
CA GLN A 389 5.20 13.68 -12.24
C GLN A 389 5.13 12.39 -13.07
N ASP A 390 4.28 11.44 -12.69
CA ASP A 390 4.16 10.13 -13.32
C ASP A 390 5.50 9.33 -13.27
N LEU A 391 6.31 9.52 -12.23
CA LEU A 391 7.57 8.81 -12.07
C LEU A 391 7.38 7.57 -11.19
N PRO A 392 7.65 6.36 -11.71
CA PRO A 392 7.61 5.14 -10.91
C PRO A 392 8.61 5.18 -9.76
N LYS A 393 8.13 4.87 -8.55
CA LYS A 393 8.97 4.65 -7.38
C LYS A 393 9.40 3.18 -7.27
N PRO A 394 10.36 2.82 -6.44
CA PRO A 394 10.79 1.43 -6.28
C PRO A 394 9.64 0.46 -5.94
N SER A 395 8.66 0.89 -5.15
CA SER A 395 7.44 0.13 -4.84
C SER A 395 6.62 -0.28 -6.06
N PHE A 396 6.57 0.55 -7.11
CA PHE A 396 5.90 0.24 -8.37
C PHE A 396 6.46 -1.03 -9.02
N TYR A 397 7.78 -1.18 -9.04
CA TYR A 397 8.43 -2.32 -9.68
C TYR A 397 8.15 -3.63 -8.96
N ALA A 398 7.96 -3.62 -7.64
CA ALA A 398 7.55 -4.83 -6.92
C ALA A 398 6.24 -5.38 -7.50
N TYR A 399 5.23 -4.54 -7.70
CA TYR A 399 3.94 -4.93 -8.27
C TYR A 399 4.03 -5.25 -9.77
N GLN A 400 4.80 -4.47 -10.52
CA GLN A 400 5.03 -4.76 -11.94
C GLN A 400 5.68 -6.13 -12.13
N PHE A 401 6.69 -6.48 -11.33
CA PHE A 401 7.37 -7.77 -11.44
C PHE A 401 6.46 -8.92 -11.00
N LEU A 402 5.69 -8.76 -9.93
CA LEU A 402 4.69 -9.74 -9.51
C LEU A 402 3.65 -9.99 -10.61
N ASN A 403 3.17 -8.93 -11.29
CA ASN A 403 2.21 -9.05 -12.38
C ASN A 403 2.79 -9.78 -13.62
N ARG A 404 4.11 -9.68 -13.85
CA ARG A 404 4.81 -10.33 -14.97
C ARG A 404 5.19 -11.78 -14.71
N LEU A 405 5.00 -12.30 -13.49
CA LEU A 405 5.22 -13.72 -13.20
C LEU A 405 4.22 -14.58 -13.97
N GLY A 406 4.69 -15.73 -14.44
CA GLY A 406 3.83 -16.74 -15.06
C GLY A 406 2.82 -17.34 -14.08
N ASP A 407 1.78 -17.98 -14.62
CA ASP A 407 0.64 -18.46 -13.82
C ASP A 407 0.92 -19.74 -13.03
N THR A 408 2.03 -20.45 -13.31
CA THR A 408 2.45 -21.64 -12.57
C THR A 408 3.67 -21.35 -11.71
N GLU A 409 3.53 -21.35 -10.38
CA GLU A 409 4.64 -21.28 -9.45
C GLU A 409 5.36 -22.63 -9.36
N LEU A 410 6.70 -22.59 -9.38
CA LEU A 410 7.57 -23.75 -9.22
C LEU A 410 8.11 -23.83 -7.79
N LYS A 411 8.37 -25.04 -7.31
CA LYS A 411 9.04 -25.20 -6.02
C LYS A 411 10.45 -24.66 -6.08
N SER A 412 10.71 -23.63 -5.27
CA SER A 412 12.03 -23.02 -5.10
C SER A 412 12.65 -23.44 -3.77
N SER A 413 13.97 -23.62 -3.74
CA SER A 413 14.72 -23.85 -2.51
C SER A 413 14.88 -22.60 -1.64
N ASP A 414 14.50 -21.44 -2.13
CA ASP A 414 14.78 -20.14 -1.53
C ASP A 414 13.50 -19.43 -1.07
N ALA A 415 13.50 -18.96 0.18
CA ALA A 415 12.32 -18.35 0.80
C ALA A 415 12.05 -16.91 0.33
N ALA A 416 13.05 -16.21 -0.20
CA ALA A 416 12.92 -14.85 -0.70
C ALA A 416 12.95 -14.82 -2.23
N SER A 417 12.21 -15.75 -2.84
CA SER A 417 12.06 -15.86 -4.29
C SER A 417 10.69 -16.35 -4.71
N PHE A 418 10.30 -15.99 -5.94
CA PHE A 418 9.28 -16.63 -6.76
C PHE A 418 9.93 -17.12 -8.04
N VAL A 419 9.72 -18.36 -8.41
CA VAL A 419 10.09 -18.89 -9.71
C VAL A 419 8.83 -19.40 -10.38
N CYS A 420 8.50 -18.85 -11.54
CA CYS A 420 7.28 -19.18 -12.26
C CYS A 420 7.58 -19.55 -13.71
N ARG A 421 6.64 -20.24 -14.34
CA ARG A 421 6.62 -20.45 -15.78
C ARG A 421 5.30 -20.02 -16.38
N ASN A 422 5.34 -19.58 -17.63
CA ASN A 422 4.14 -19.31 -18.40
C ASN A 422 3.88 -20.42 -19.45
N ASP A 423 2.70 -20.41 -20.07
CA ASP A 423 2.28 -21.40 -21.07
C ASP A 423 3.15 -21.39 -22.34
N ALA A 424 3.80 -20.27 -22.65
CA ALA A 424 4.73 -20.18 -23.75
C ALA A 424 6.09 -20.86 -23.49
N GLY A 425 6.28 -21.41 -22.28
CA GLY A 425 7.51 -22.08 -21.84
C GLY A 425 8.61 -21.10 -21.41
N GLY A 426 8.28 -19.85 -21.21
CA GLY A 426 9.16 -18.86 -20.57
C GLY A 426 9.22 -19.08 -19.06
N VAL A 427 10.34 -18.72 -18.45
CA VAL A 427 10.57 -18.80 -17.00
C VAL A 427 10.83 -17.40 -16.46
N GLN A 428 10.20 -17.08 -15.35
CA GLN A 428 10.41 -15.85 -14.60
C GLN A 428 10.92 -16.21 -13.20
N ALA A 429 12.01 -15.58 -12.78
CA ALA A 429 12.52 -15.67 -11.42
C ALA A 429 12.59 -14.25 -10.82
N LEU A 430 11.85 -14.03 -9.76
CA LEU A 430 11.86 -12.80 -8.97
C LEU A 430 12.45 -13.13 -7.60
N PHE A 431 13.56 -12.49 -7.24
CA PHE A 431 14.23 -12.72 -5.95
C PHE A 431 14.82 -11.43 -5.42
N TRP A 432 14.94 -11.35 -4.10
CA TRP A 432 15.34 -10.13 -3.41
C TRP A 432 16.18 -10.40 -2.18
N ASP A 433 16.96 -9.42 -1.76
CA ASP A 433 17.42 -9.28 -0.40
C ASP A 433 16.41 -8.44 0.39
N PHE A 434 16.17 -8.75 1.64
CA PHE A 434 15.37 -7.92 2.52
C PHE A 434 16.11 -7.67 3.82
N THR A 435 16.57 -6.45 4.00
CA THR A 435 17.33 -5.99 5.16
C THR A 435 16.68 -4.74 5.74
N ILE A 436 16.38 -4.77 7.04
CA ILE A 436 15.93 -3.59 7.79
C ILE A 436 17.16 -2.92 8.38
N THR A 437 17.52 -1.74 7.87
CA THR A 437 18.75 -1.03 8.24
C THR A 437 18.55 0.06 9.30
N HIS A 438 17.31 0.27 9.76
CA HIS A 438 16.96 1.37 10.66
C HIS A 438 17.65 1.22 12.04
N PRO A 439 18.20 2.33 12.63
CA PRO A 439 18.97 2.27 13.90
C PRO A 439 18.08 2.06 15.15
N GLY A 440 16.76 1.99 15.00
CA GLY A 440 15.84 1.77 16.12
C GLY A 440 15.14 3.05 16.61
N PRO A 441 14.48 3.01 17.77
CA PRO A 441 13.48 4.02 18.17
C PRO A 441 14.06 5.39 18.54
N SER A 442 15.37 5.55 18.65
CA SER A 442 16.02 6.84 18.93
C SER A 442 16.04 7.79 17.72
N VAL A 443 15.75 7.30 16.52
CA VAL A 443 15.74 8.08 15.29
C VAL A 443 14.44 7.77 14.54
N ILE A 444 13.71 8.79 14.13
CA ILE A 444 12.47 8.61 13.35
C ILE A 444 12.78 8.39 11.87
N ASN A 445 11.87 7.71 11.17
CA ASN A 445 11.98 7.44 9.72
C ASN A 445 12.18 8.72 8.91
N GLN A 446 11.47 9.80 9.28
CA GLN A 446 11.53 11.12 8.63
C GLN A 446 12.94 11.73 8.65
N VAL A 447 13.77 11.38 9.64
CA VAL A 447 15.17 11.79 9.71
C VAL A 447 16.07 10.77 9.02
N PHE A 448 15.87 9.48 9.28
CA PHE A 448 16.75 8.43 8.79
C PHE A 448 16.64 8.25 7.27
N TYR A 449 15.44 7.99 6.75
CA TYR A 449 15.22 7.76 5.30
C TYR A 449 15.21 9.04 4.46
N ALA A 450 15.20 10.22 5.07
CA ALA A 450 15.45 11.47 4.34
C ALA A 450 16.91 11.61 3.89
N GLN A 451 17.84 10.89 4.53
CA GLN A 451 19.26 10.88 4.18
C GLN A 451 19.55 9.79 3.15
N ASP A 452 20.68 9.93 2.45
CA ASP A 452 21.19 8.86 1.57
C ASP A 452 21.58 7.63 2.41
N GLN A 453 21.14 6.46 1.94
CA GLN A 453 21.37 5.17 2.63
C GLN A 453 22.04 4.20 1.65
N PRO A 454 23.38 4.29 1.45
CA PRO A 454 24.07 3.40 0.53
C PRO A 454 23.94 1.93 0.94
N ALA A 455 23.46 1.11 0.00
CA ALA A 455 23.28 -0.33 0.19
C ALA A 455 24.65 -1.03 0.31
N LYS A 456 24.83 -1.83 1.35
CA LYS A 456 26.03 -2.65 1.54
C LYS A 456 25.97 -3.92 0.69
N PRO A 457 27.13 -4.54 0.35
CA PRO A 457 27.16 -5.83 -0.30
C PRO A 457 26.40 -6.89 0.51
N ALA A 458 25.57 -7.70 -0.18
CA ALA A 458 24.88 -8.87 0.34
C ALA A 458 25.40 -10.15 -0.34
N GLN A 459 24.85 -11.31 0.02
CA GLN A 459 25.26 -12.58 -0.58
C GLN A 459 24.97 -12.59 -2.08
N THR A 460 25.93 -13.04 -2.90
CA THR A 460 25.71 -13.29 -4.34
C THR A 460 24.65 -14.38 -4.50
N ALA A 461 23.60 -14.10 -5.26
CA ALA A 461 22.57 -15.09 -5.61
C ALA A 461 23.01 -15.89 -6.84
N GLU A 462 22.87 -17.21 -6.79
CA GLU A 462 23.00 -18.09 -7.95
C GLU A 462 21.64 -18.70 -8.28
N LEU A 463 21.06 -18.31 -9.43
CA LEU A 463 19.86 -18.93 -9.97
C LEU A 463 20.27 -20.16 -10.76
N ALA A 464 19.80 -21.34 -10.33
CA ALA A 464 20.07 -22.62 -10.95
C ALA A 464 18.76 -23.34 -11.31
N LEU A 465 18.41 -23.32 -12.59
CA LEU A 465 17.20 -23.96 -13.13
C LEU A 465 17.54 -25.29 -13.78
N SER A 466 16.65 -26.28 -13.62
CA SER A 466 16.71 -27.58 -14.30
C SER A 466 15.40 -27.88 -15.03
N GLY A 467 15.45 -28.81 -15.99
CA GLY A 467 14.27 -29.16 -16.79
C GLY A 467 13.89 -28.08 -17.83
N VAL A 468 14.75 -27.11 -18.09
CA VAL A 468 14.54 -26.10 -19.14
C VAL A 468 14.64 -26.78 -20.50
N LYS A 469 13.68 -26.54 -21.41
CA LYS A 469 13.71 -27.12 -22.75
C LYS A 469 14.97 -26.65 -23.53
N LYS A 470 15.63 -27.61 -24.22
CA LYS A 470 16.73 -27.27 -25.12
C LYS A 470 16.30 -26.24 -26.15
N GLY A 471 17.09 -25.19 -26.32
CA GLY A 471 16.78 -24.15 -27.32
C GLY A 471 17.55 -22.86 -27.11
N ASN A 472 17.23 -21.88 -27.94
CA ASN A 472 17.72 -20.51 -27.79
C ASN A 472 16.70 -19.69 -27.00
N TYR A 473 17.20 -18.85 -26.12
CA TYR A 473 16.40 -17.97 -25.25
C TYR A 473 16.97 -16.55 -25.29
N ARG A 474 16.15 -15.58 -25.00
CA ARG A 474 16.55 -14.24 -24.61
C ARG A 474 16.51 -14.17 -23.08
N LEU A 475 17.64 -13.85 -22.47
CA LEU A 475 17.75 -13.60 -21.04
C LEU A 475 17.62 -12.10 -20.82
N VAL A 476 16.59 -11.70 -20.11
CA VAL A 476 16.34 -10.29 -19.74
C VAL A 476 16.37 -10.19 -18.22
N VAL A 477 17.14 -9.22 -17.70
CA VAL A 477 17.27 -8.99 -16.27
C VAL A 477 16.96 -7.54 -15.97
N THR A 478 15.93 -7.30 -15.18
CA THR A 478 15.62 -5.97 -14.62
C THR A 478 15.97 -5.97 -13.14
N LYS A 479 16.50 -4.86 -12.65
CA LYS A 479 16.92 -4.69 -11.26
C LYS A 479 16.30 -3.45 -10.66
N VAL A 480 15.92 -3.51 -9.37
CA VAL A 480 15.63 -2.37 -8.52
C VAL A 480 16.50 -2.45 -7.27
N GLY A 481 17.03 -1.34 -6.82
CA GLY A 481 17.88 -1.25 -5.65
C GLY A 481 18.58 0.11 -5.62
N TYR A 482 19.46 0.31 -4.67
CA TYR A 482 20.18 1.58 -4.52
C TYR A 482 20.81 2.05 -5.85
N GLN A 483 20.41 3.24 -6.31
CA GLN A 483 20.81 3.89 -7.58
C GLN A 483 20.48 3.09 -8.86
N THR A 484 19.53 2.17 -8.79
CA THR A 484 19.06 1.42 -9.97
C THR A 484 17.54 1.36 -9.95
N ASN A 485 16.86 2.00 -10.90
CA ASN A 485 15.41 2.23 -10.85
C ASN A 485 14.99 2.82 -9.50
N ASP A 486 15.81 3.72 -8.97
CA ASP A 486 15.72 4.39 -7.69
C ASP A 486 15.67 5.91 -7.95
N VAL A 487 14.47 6.37 -8.24
CA VAL A 487 14.23 7.76 -8.67
C VAL A 487 14.51 8.77 -7.55
N GLN A 488 14.35 8.38 -6.27
CA GLN A 488 14.65 9.26 -5.14
C GLN A 488 16.16 9.55 -5.04
N SER A 489 17.02 8.54 -5.18
CA SER A 489 18.47 8.73 -5.23
C SER A 489 18.90 9.63 -6.40
N ALA A 490 18.28 9.47 -7.56
CA ALA A 490 18.53 10.34 -8.71
C ALA A 490 18.11 11.80 -8.44
N TRP A 491 16.97 12.01 -7.80
CA TRP A 491 16.50 13.34 -7.38
C TRP A 491 17.43 13.98 -6.35
N ARG A 492 17.91 13.21 -5.36
CA ARG A 492 18.91 13.69 -4.40
C ARG A 492 20.21 14.11 -5.06
N ALA A 493 20.68 13.34 -6.04
CA ALA A 493 21.87 13.68 -6.82
C ALA A 493 21.75 15.00 -7.61
N MET A 494 20.53 15.47 -7.88
CA MET A 494 20.25 16.77 -8.47
C MET A 494 20.20 17.93 -7.44
N GLY A 495 20.45 17.66 -6.16
CA GLY A 495 20.34 18.63 -5.08
C GLY A 495 18.92 18.78 -4.51
N SER A 496 18.08 17.78 -4.66
CA SER A 496 16.71 17.70 -4.10
C SER A 496 15.83 18.91 -4.43
N PRO A 497 15.69 19.34 -5.70
CA PRO A 497 14.91 20.53 -6.05
C PRO A 497 13.44 20.35 -5.66
N ALA A 498 12.88 21.33 -4.93
CA ALA A 498 11.47 21.33 -4.54
C ALA A 498 10.53 21.43 -5.75
N GLN A 499 10.97 22.12 -6.81
CA GLN A 499 10.24 22.25 -8.07
C GLN A 499 11.10 21.72 -9.22
N LEU A 500 10.53 20.85 -10.05
CA LEU A 500 11.23 20.23 -11.17
C LEU A 500 10.96 20.96 -12.48
N THR A 501 12.03 21.25 -13.21
CA THR A 501 11.92 21.64 -14.62
C THR A 501 11.56 20.43 -15.48
N LYS A 502 11.03 20.67 -16.69
CA LYS A 502 10.74 19.58 -17.66
C LYS A 502 11.98 18.72 -17.99
N ALA A 503 13.16 19.34 -18.05
CA ALA A 503 14.42 18.63 -18.28
C ALA A 503 14.78 17.71 -17.12
N GLN A 504 14.63 18.19 -15.88
CA GLN A 504 14.86 17.35 -14.69
C GLN A 504 13.88 16.18 -14.61
N VAL A 505 12.59 16.41 -14.91
CA VAL A 505 11.61 15.31 -14.99
C VAL A 505 12.02 14.28 -16.05
N ALA A 506 12.49 14.71 -17.23
CA ALA A 506 12.97 13.79 -18.26
C ALA A 506 14.18 12.96 -17.80
N THR A 507 15.14 13.58 -17.10
CA THR A 507 16.30 12.88 -16.52
C THR A 507 15.86 11.87 -15.45
N LEU A 508 14.95 12.24 -14.57
CA LEU A 508 14.42 11.33 -13.54
C LEU A 508 13.65 10.17 -14.17
N ARG A 509 12.87 10.43 -15.23
CA ARG A 509 12.16 9.37 -15.98
C ARG A 509 13.11 8.35 -16.58
N GLN A 510 14.28 8.78 -17.06
CA GLN A 510 15.31 7.86 -17.53
C GLN A 510 15.89 7.02 -16.37
N ALA A 511 16.09 7.62 -15.18
CA ALA A 511 16.63 6.94 -14.01
C ALA A 511 15.68 5.87 -13.42
N CYS A 512 14.38 5.97 -13.74
CA CYS A 512 13.35 5.00 -13.35
C CYS A 512 12.59 4.45 -14.58
N SER A 513 13.31 4.17 -15.67
CA SER A 513 12.68 3.69 -16.92
C SER A 513 12.29 2.22 -16.89
N GLY A 514 12.82 1.43 -15.95
CA GLY A 514 12.65 -0.02 -15.92
C GLY A 514 13.46 -0.77 -16.99
N GLU A 515 14.41 -0.07 -17.64
CA GLU A 515 15.27 -0.72 -18.63
C GLU A 515 16.05 -1.88 -18.03
N PRO A 516 16.22 -2.99 -18.79
CA PRO A 516 16.99 -4.13 -18.33
C PRO A 516 18.45 -3.77 -18.06
N VAL A 517 19.00 -4.30 -16.97
CA VAL A 517 20.46 -4.24 -16.70
C VAL A 517 21.24 -5.28 -17.50
N LEU A 518 20.54 -6.27 -18.07
CA LEU A 518 21.09 -7.28 -18.97
C LEU A 518 20.03 -7.72 -19.98
N ASP A 519 20.42 -7.83 -21.23
CA ASP A 519 19.60 -8.36 -22.33
C ASP A 519 20.51 -9.10 -23.30
N GLU A 520 20.50 -10.43 -23.24
CA GLU A 520 21.40 -11.26 -24.06
C GLU A 520 20.73 -12.54 -24.57
N LYS A 521 21.32 -13.13 -25.61
CA LYS A 521 20.91 -14.44 -26.12
C LYS A 521 21.65 -15.53 -25.38
N VAL A 522 20.94 -16.52 -24.86
CA VAL A 522 21.51 -17.70 -24.20
C VAL A 522 21.03 -18.98 -24.89
N ARG A 523 21.85 -20.02 -24.84
CA ARG A 523 21.51 -21.34 -25.39
C ARG A 523 21.46 -22.37 -24.29
N ILE A 524 20.33 -23.06 -24.16
CA ILE A 524 20.16 -24.19 -23.25
C ILE A 524 20.51 -25.49 -23.98
N GLY A 525 21.39 -26.27 -23.37
CA GLY A 525 21.85 -27.55 -23.87
C GLY A 525 20.83 -28.69 -23.69
N THR A 526 21.25 -29.91 -24.03
CA THR A 526 20.44 -31.13 -23.87
C THR A 526 20.27 -31.52 -22.39
N ASP A 527 21.14 -31.03 -21.51
CA ASP A 527 21.06 -31.24 -20.07
C ASP A 527 19.93 -30.44 -19.40
N GLY A 528 19.34 -29.46 -20.13
CA GLY A 528 18.23 -28.64 -19.64
C GLY A 528 18.60 -27.77 -18.45
N ARG A 529 19.87 -27.39 -18.28
CA ARG A 529 20.35 -26.58 -17.17
C ARG A 529 20.58 -25.14 -17.58
N PHE A 530 20.21 -24.22 -16.64
CA PHE A 530 20.58 -22.82 -16.71
C PHE A 530 21.14 -22.42 -15.35
N THR A 531 22.30 -21.77 -15.32
CA THR A 531 22.90 -21.24 -14.07
C THR A 531 23.45 -19.86 -14.33
N ARG A 532 23.15 -18.91 -13.44
CA ARG A 532 23.64 -17.54 -13.51
C ARG A 532 23.82 -16.95 -12.11
N ARG A 533 24.89 -16.19 -11.89
CA ARG A 533 25.17 -15.47 -10.66
C ARG A 533 24.82 -14.00 -10.77
N PHE A 534 24.27 -13.45 -9.68
CA PHE A 534 23.84 -12.07 -9.57
C PHE A 534 24.43 -11.48 -8.28
N PRO A 535 25.35 -10.51 -8.38
CA PRO A 535 25.86 -9.81 -7.22
C PRO A 535 24.72 -8.98 -6.61
N MET A 536 24.49 -9.15 -5.30
CA MET A 536 23.42 -8.44 -4.60
C MET A 536 23.97 -7.45 -3.58
N ARG A 537 23.19 -6.42 -3.30
CA ARG A 537 23.33 -5.52 -2.17
C ARG A 537 22.05 -5.60 -1.32
N GLU A 538 22.11 -5.02 -0.13
CA GLU A 538 20.95 -4.87 0.75
C GLU A 538 19.76 -4.29 -0.03
N ASN A 539 18.60 -4.94 0.06
CA ASN A 539 17.33 -4.59 -0.60
C ASN A 539 17.35 -4.54 -2.14
N ASP A 540 18.34 -5.19 -2.78
CA ASP A 540 18.28 -5.42 -4.22
C ASP A 540 17.16 -6.40 -4.58
N VAL A 541 16.44 -6.10 -5.66
CA VAL A 541 15.41 -6.94 -6.28
C VAL A 541 15.83 -7.22 -7.71
N TYR A 542 15.85 -8.49 -8.08
CA TYR A 542 16.11 -8.95 -9.45
C TYR A 542 14.88 -9.63 -10.03
N PHE A 543 14.50 -9.21 -11.22
CA PHE A 543 13.51 -9.89 -12.06
C PHE A 543 14.22 -10.45 -13.29
N VAL A 544 14.26 -11.77 -13.40
CA VAL A 544 14.98 -12.52 -14.44
C VAL A 544 13.99 -13.24 -15.32
N GLU A 545 14.03 -12.99 -16.61
CA GLU A 545 13.16 -13.64 -17.60
C GLU A 545 14.01 -14.46 -18.57
N LEU A 546 13.68 -15.72 -18.73
CA LEU A 546 14.21 -16.62 -19.74
C LEU A 546 13.12 -16.87 -20.79
N ILE A 547 13.16 -16.12 -21.89
CA ILE A 547 12.12 -16.06 -22.90
C ILE A 547 12.53 -16.95 -24.09
N PRO A 548 11.75 -17.99 -24.44
CA PRO A 548 12.06 -18.82 -25.61
C PRO A 548 12.11 -17.99 -26.88
N ALA A 549 13.16 -18.21 -27.72
CA ALA A 549 13.18 -17.59 -29.02
C ALA A 549 12.03 -18.16 -29.87
N GLN A 550 11.25 -17.27 -30.47
CA GLN A 550 10.18 -17.69 -31.39
C GLN A 550 10.79 -18.52 -32.53
N LYS A 551 10.21 -19.67 -32.81
CA LYS A 551 10.52 -20.38 -34.04
C LYS A 551 10.04 -19.50 -35.20
N LYS A 552 10.99 -19.05 -36.02
CA LYS A 552 10.66 -18.41 -37.31
C LYS A 552 9.96 -19.41 -38.22
#